data_2f1f5e21e384551b42bc44b678d28928
#
_entry.id   2f1f5e21e384551b42bc44b678d28928
#
_cell.length_a   1.000
_cell.length_b   1.000
_cell.length_c   1.000
_cell.angle_alpha   90.00
_cell.angle_beta   90.00
_cell.angle_gamma   90.00
#
_symmetry.space_group_name_H-M   'P 1'
#
loop_
_entity.id
_entity.type
_entity.pdbx_description
1 polymer ?
#
loop_
_entity_poly.entity_id
_entity_poly.type
_entity_poly.pdbx_seq_one_letter_code
_entity_poly.pdbx_strand_id
1 'polypeptide(L)'
;VNEINADKAARTGPPTTSLRRALRILGDPWTMLILKDAYNGERRFSGFQRRLNIPKQTLSLRLAHLCHEQMMYRRQVSPTHSTLEYWLTAKAFDLQDAMYSVWLWHEANPRDVSVLPFEMVHRTCGQRISATYRCTHCRNAATSRTVTVERTQPLQFDGEPRDRLSRRNDAAVTAAGDAGAETMVAASLVGDIACNEILYALFQSGRHLTAIAEDLDLGLSVVRGRLEKLRHLGLVEESRDGRKQVYSVLPKADEFYPLLLSIADWGDRWCNDGQPPPELRIHACGELVRGRFCCDHCGGWISRDTVSIRPRAGATTAAPAMTDGPELQ
;
A
#
# COMPACT_ATOMS: atom_id res chain seq x y z
N VAL A 1 38.38 -13.34 -6.53
CA VAL A 1 38.13 -13.04 -5.10
C VAL A 1 38.04 -11.53 -4.87
N ASN A 2 38.83 -10.72 -5.61
CA ASN A 2 38.80 -9.25 -5.47
C ASN A 2 37.56 -8.58 -6.10
N GLU A 3 37.00 -9.11 -7.20
CA GLU A 3 35.82 -8.56 -7.85
C GLU A 3 34.54 -8.79 -7.02
N ILE A 4 34.42 -9.93 -6.34
CA ILE A 4 33.27 -10.24 -5.45
C ILE A 4 33.27 -9.32 -4.23
N ASN A 5 34.44 -8.92 -3.72
CA ASN A 5 34.54 -8.00 -2.58
C ASN A 5 34.34 -6.54 -2.99
N ALA A 6 34.69 -6.14 -4.20
CA ALA A 6 34.45 -4.79 -4.71
C ALA A 6 32.94 -4.55 -4.96
N ASP A 7 32.23 -5.54 -5.49
CA ASP A 7 30.77 -5.46 -5.71
C ASP A 7 30.00 -5.40 -4.37
N LYS A 8 30.51 -6.07 -3.33
CA LYS A 8 29.94 -6.04 -1.97
C LYS A 8 30.17 -4.71 -1.25
N ALA A 9 31.28 -4.02 -1.53
CA ALA A 9 31.59 -2.71 -0.96
C ALA A 9 30.77 -1.56 -1.58
N ALA A 10 30.31 -1.73 -2.83
CA ALA A 10 29.44 -0.77 -3.53
C ALA A 10 27.94 -0.88 -3.12
N ARG A 11 27.56 -1.98 -2.43
CA ARG A 11 26.18 -2.25 -1.99
C ARG A 11 25.98 -1.77 -0.55
N THR A 12 25.98 -0.46 -0.32
CA THR A 12 25.66 0.10 0.99
C THR A 12 24.21 0.58 1.03
N GLY A 13 23.38 -0.10 1.81
CA GLY A 13 21.97 0.23 1.99
C GLY A 13 21.00 -0.63 1.17
N PRO A 14 19.70 -0.46 1.37
CA PRO A 14 18.68 -1.24 0.68
C PRO A 14 18.47 -0.80 -0.77
N PRO A 15 18.00 -1.71 -1.67
CA PRO A 15 17.77 -1.40 -3.06
C PRO A 15 16.69 -0.33 -3.26
N THR A 16 16.94 0.65 -4.12
CA THR A 16 15.99 1.73 -4.45
C THR A 16 15.07 1.33 -5.59
N THR A 17 14.06 0.52 -5.31
CA THR A 17 12.98 0.23 -6.24
C THR A 17 11.90 1.32 -6.19
N SER A 18 11.08 1.44 -7.23
CA SER A 18 9.92 2.35 -7.21
C SER A 18 8.93 1.99 -6.10
N LEU A 19 8.75 0.69 -5.84
CA LEU A 19 7.97 0.23 -4.69
C LEU A 19 8.52 0.78 -3.38
N ARG A 20 9.84 0.68 -3.15
CA ARG A 20 10.45 1.18 -1.92
C ARG A 20 10.33 2.69 -1.78
N ARG A 21 10.56 3.45 -2.86
CA ARG A 21 10.39 4.91 -2.85
C ARG A 21 8.95 5.30 -2.50
N ALA A 22 7.97 4.62 -3.09
CA ALA A 22 6.56 4.81 -2.77
C ALA A 22 6.24 4.47 -1.31
N LEU A 23 6.75 3.33 -0.82
CA LEU A 23 6.55 2.90 0.56
C LEU A 23 7.20 3.84 1.59
N ARG A 24 8.25 4.59 1.23
CA ARG A 24 8.80 5.64 2.11
C ARG A 24 7.80 6.77 2.36
N ILE A 25 6.96 7.09 1.39
CA ILE A 25 5.89 8.08 1.53
C ILE A 25 4.72 7.48 2.31
N LEU A 26 4.36 6.24 1.99
CA LEU A 26 3.16 5.57 2.48
C LEU A 26 3.40 4.70 3.72
N GLY A 27 4.65 4.34 3.99
CA GLY A 27 5.07 3.29 4.92
C GLY A 27 4.90 3.61 6.40
N ASP A 28 3.79 4.22 6.76
CA ASP A 28 3.37 4.47 8.13
C ASP A 28 1.85 4.24 8.23
N PRO A 29 1.38 3.44 9.19
CA PRO A 29 -0.04 3.14 9.33
C PRO A 29 -0.92 4.37 9.46
N TRP A 30 -0.47 5.40 10.20
CA TRP A 30 -1.22 6.64 10.35
C TRP A 30 -1.35 7.42 9.04
N THR A 31 -0.30 7.41 8.21
CA THR A 31 -0.33 8.01 6.88
C THR A 31 -1.44 7.39 6.01
N MET A 32 -1.52 6.06 5.99
CA MET A 32 -2.58 5.34 5.25
C MET A 32 -3.97 5.64 5.80
N LEU A 33 -4.13 5.70 7.13
CA LEU A 33 -5.42 6.02 7.76
C LEU A 33 -5.85 7.48 7.49
N ILE A 34 -4.91 8.43 7.52
CA ILE A 34 -5.18 9.83 7.17
C ILE A 34 -5.61 9.94 5.70
N LEU A 35 -4.89 9.28 4.79
CA LEU A 35 -5.27 9.24 3.38
C LEU A 35 -6.66 8.63 3.19
N LYS A 36 -6.95 7.49 3.83
CA LYS A 36 -8.28 6.87 3.80
C LYS A 36 -9.38 7.85 4.22
N ASP A 37 -9.21 8.54 5.35
CA ASP A 37 -10.21 9.49 5.83
C ASP A 37 -10.31 10.73 4.92
N ALA A 38 -9.20 11.17 4.33
CA ALA A 38 -9.19 12.24 3.33
C ALA A 38 -9.93 11.84 2.04
N TYR A 39 -9.77 10.60 1.56
CA TYR A 39 -10.56 10.06 0.45
C TYR A 39 -12.06 10.03 0.77
N ASN A 40 -12.41 9.79 2.05
CA ASN A 40 -13.78 9.82 2.55
C ASN A 40 -14.28 11.24 2.89
N GLY A 41 -13.55 12.27 2.45
CA GLY A 41 -14.00 13.65 2.56
C GLY A 41 -13.58 14.40 3.81
N GLU A 42 -12.84 13.79 4.74
CA GLU A 42 -12.30 14.55 5.86
C GLU A 42 -11.26 15.56 5.38
N ARG A 43 -11.32 16.78 5.90
CA ARG A 43 -10.44 17.90 5.52
C ARG A 43 -9.83 18.61 6.72
N ARG A 44 -10.44 18.49 7.90
CA ARG A 44 -10.08 19.30 9.06
C ARG A 44 -9.19 18.52 10.03
N PHE A 45 -8.19 19.19 10.57
CA PHE A 45 -7.30 18.62 11.58
C PHE A 45 -8.09 17.96 12.73
N SER A 46 -9.09 18.68 13.29
CA SER A 46 -9.91 18.15 14.36
C SER A 46 -10.77 16.94 13.96
N GLY A 47 -11.17 16.86 12.69
CA GLY A 47 -11.90 15.74 12.13
C GLY A 47 -11.01 14.49 12.07
N PHE A 48 -9.82 14.59 11.49
CA PHE A 48 -8.84 13.49 11.50
C PHE A 48 -8.51 13.04 12.93
N GLN A 49 -8.24 14.00 13.84
CA GLN A 49 -7.91 13.67 15.23
C GLN A 49 -9.00 12.87 15.91
N ARG A 50 -10.26 13.30 15.79
CA ARG A 50 -11.42 12.65 16.41
C ARG A 50 -11.70 11.27 15.81
N ARG A 51 -11.65 11.14 14.47
CA ARG A 51 -11.96 9.89 13.77
C ARG A 51 -10.92 8.81 14.02
N LEU A 52 -9.65 9.20 14.01
CA LEU A 52 -8.52 8.26 14.11
C LEU A 52 -8.05 8.07 15.56
N ASN A 53 -8.56 8.87 16.51
CA ASN A 53 -8.04 8.93 17.88
C ASN A 53 -6.49 9.05 17.92
N ILE A 54 -5.92 9.78 16.97
CA ILE A 54 -4.49 9.95 16.80
C ILE A 54 -3.94 11.05 17.71
N PRO A 55 -2.77 10.86 18.35
CA PRO A 55 -2.13 11.93 19.12
C PRO A 55 -1.86 13.17 18.26
N LYS A 56 -2.17 14.36 18.80
CA LYS A 56 -2.08 15.65 18.09
C LYS A 56 -0.71 15.87 17.43
N GLN A 57 0.36 15.56 18.14
CA GLN A 57 1.73 15.70 17.62
C GLN A 57 1.98 14.77 16.43
N THR A 58 1.55 13.50 16.52
CA THR A 58 1.68 12.52 15.45
C THR A 58 0.90 12.97 14.22
N LEU A 59 -0.36 13.40 14.40
CA LEU A 59 -1.18 13.92 13.30
C LEU A 59 -0.51 15.12 12.61
N SER A 60 -0.01 16.07 13.40
CA SER A 60 0.69 17.26 12.86
C SER A 60 1.88 16.87 12.01
N LEU A 61 2.72 15.94 12.48
CA LEU A 61 3.88 15.45 11.75
C LEU A 61 3.49 14.72 10.47
N ARG A 62 2.44 13.88 10.51
CA ARG A 62 1.99 13.14 9.33
C ARG A 62 1.34 14.03 8.27
N LEU A 63 0.52 14.98 8.67
CA LEU A 63 -0.05 15.96 7.74
C LEU A 63 1.04 16.87 7.13
N ALA A 64 2.06 17.26 7.91
CA ALA A 64 3.20 18.00 7.39
C ALA A 64 4.00 17.16 6.38
N HIS A 65 4.25 15.89 6.67
CA HIS A 65 4.90 14.94 5.76
C HIS A 65 4.10 14.78 4.46
N LEU A 66 2.78 14.54 4.53
CA LEU A 66 1.92 14.41 3.36
C LEU A 66 1.89 15.69 2.49
N CYS A 67 1.97 16.86 3.12
CA CYS A 67 2.09 18.12 2.37
C CYS A 67 3.48 18.28 1.71
N HIS A 68 4.56 17.89 2.41
CA HIS A 68 5.91 17.89 1.86
C HIS A 68 6.03 16.96 0.65
N GLU A 69 5.46 15.77 0.75
CA GLU A 69 5.44 14.77 -0.33
C GLU A 69 4.42 15.09 -1.44
N GLN A 70 3.80 16.26 -1.39
CA GLN A 70 2.80 16.69 -2.35
C GLN A 70 1.59 15.75 -2.50
N MET A 71 1.30 14.97 -1.48
CA MET A 71 0.09 14.17 -1.41
C MET A 71 -1.12 15.01 -0.99
N MET A 72 -0.89 16.02 -0.18
CA MET A 72 -1.91 16.96 0.29
C MET A 72 -1.42 18.41 0.18
N TYR A 73 -2.35 19.35 0.15
CA TYR A 73 -2.07 20.77 0.29
C TYR A 73 -3.01 21.42 1.28
N ARG A 74 -2.56 22.53 1.87
CA ARG A 74 -3.35 23.32 2.81
C ARG A 74 -4.12 24.41 2.07
N ARG A 75 -5.39 24.53 2.39
CA ARG A 75 -6.25 25.60 1.88
C ARG A 75 -6.93 26.32 3.03
N GLN A 76 -6.93 27.64 3.03
CA GLN A 76 -7.69 28.44 3.96
C GLN A 76 -9.17 28.45 3.53
N VAL A 77 -10.08 28.15 4.47
CA VAL A 77 -11.51 28.03 4.17
C VAL A 77 -12.14 29.38 3.87
N SER A 78 -11.67 30.43 4.56
CA SER A 78 -12.18 31.80 4.42
C SER A 78 -11.05 32.80 4.73
N PRO A 79 -11.01 33.95 4.07
CA PRO A 79 -10.05 35.01 4.41
C PRO A 79 -10.20 35.52 5.86
N THR A 80 -11.39 35.37 6.44
CA THR A 80 -11.73 35.86 7.78
C THR A 80 -11.50 34.86 8.90
N HIS A 81 -11.27 33.57 8.57
CA HIS A 81 -11.06 32.51 9.55
C HIS A 81 -9.70 31.82 9.28
N SER A 82 -8.91 31.66 10.33
CA SER A 82 -7.60 30.97 10.28
C SER A 82 -7.71 29.44 10.12
N THR A 83 -8.90 28.92 9.86
CA THR A 83 -9.12 27.48 9.73
C THR A 83 -8.54 26.99 8.43
N LEU A 84 -7.59 26.04 8.54
CA LEU A 84 -6.96 25.36 7.42
C LEU A 84 -7.64 24.01 7.16
N GLU A 85 -7.83 23.72 5.89
CA GLU A 85 -8.24 22.40 5.41
C GLU A 85 -7.10 21.75 4.63
N TYR A 86 -7.08 20.41 4.66
CA TYR A 86 -6.12 19.56 3.97
C TYR A 86 -6.81 18.86 2.80
N TRP A 87 -6.34 19.13 1.59
CA TRP A 87 -6.93 18.61 0.36
C TRP A 87 -5.98 17.67 -0.33
N LEU A 88 -6.50 16.58 -0.92
CA LEU A 88 -5.72 15.65 -1.73
C LEU A 88 -5.31 16.30 -3.05
N THR A 89 -4.11 16.00 -3.50
CA THR A 89 -3.58 16.39 -4.81
C THR A 89 -3.89 15.34 -5.87
N ALA A 90 -3.61 15.64 -7.16
CA ALA A 90 -3.67 14.66 -8.25
C ALA A 90 -2.79 13.43 -7.97
N LYS A 91 -1.59 13.65 -7.41
CA LYS A 91 -0.67 12.58 -6.99
C LYS A 91 -1.31 11.62 -5.99
N ALA A 92 -2.04 12.16 -5.00
CA ALA A 92 -2.76 11.33 -4.04
C ALA A 92 -3.94 10.62 -4.70
N PHE A 93 -4.74 11.30 -5.54
CA PHE A 93 -5.86 10.66 -6.23
C PHE A 93 -5.42 9.51 -7.13
N ASP A 94 -4.25 9.59 -7.75
CA ASP A 94 -3.70 8.53 -8.59
C ASP A 94 -3.31 7.25 -7.81
N LEU A 95 -3.26 7.32 -6.46
CA LEU A 95 -3.07 6.17 -5.57
C LEU A 95 -4.36 5.36 -5.33
N GLN A 96 -5.48 5.70 -5.96
CA GLN A 96 -6.80 5.11 -5.68
C GLN A 96 -6.84 3.58 -5.77
N ASP A 97 -6.14 2.97 -6.75
CA ASP A 97 -6.13 1.51 -6.89
C ASP A 97 -5.48 0.81 -5.69
N ALA A 98 -4.43 1.40 -5.11
CA ALA A 98 -3.86 0.89 -3.86
C ALA A 98 -4.86 1.00 -2.70
N MET A 99 -5.63 2.09 -2.62
CA MET A 99 -6.67 2.25 -1.61
C MET A 99 -7.81 1.24 -1.77
N TYR A 100 -8.22 0.96 -3.01
CA TYR A 100 -9.21 -0.10 -3.29
C TYR A 100 -8.67 -1.49 -2.95
N SER A 101 -7.38 -1.76 -3.21
CA SER A 101 -6.74 -3.02 -2.84
C SER A 101 -6.82 -3.28 -1.33
N VAL A 102 -6.51 -2.27 -0.51
CA VAL A 102 -6.59 -2.37 0.96
C VAL A 102 -8.02 -2.71 1.38
N TRP A 103 -9.01 -2.02 0.82
CA TRP A 103 -10.41 -2.25 1.16
C TRP A 103 -10.90 -3.63 0.70
N LEU A 104 -10.62 -4.03 -0.54
CA LEU A 104 -11.01 -5.33 -1.10
C LEU A 104 -10.38 -6.48 -0.33
N TRP A 105 -9.10 -6.36 0.03
CA TRP A 105 -8.43 -7.36 0.85
C TRP A 105 -9.08 -7.49 2.23
N HIS A 106 -9.46 -6.38 2.86
CA HIS A 106 -10.18 -6.41 4.13
C HIS A 106 -11.54 -7.10 4.02
N GLU A 107 -12.31 -6.80 2.96
CA GLU A 107 -13.61 -7.44 2.71
C GLU A 107 -13.50 -8.95 2.44
N ALA A 108 -12.42 -9.38 1.77
CA ALA A 108 -12.15 -10.80 1.48
C ALA A 108 -11.63 -11.58 2.71
N ASN A 109 -11.05 -10.88 3.69
CA ASN A 109 -10.42 -11.48 4.87
C ASN A 109 -11.02 -10.96 6.18
N PRO A 110 -12.33 -11.14 6.42
CA PRO A 110 -12.95 -10.74 7.68
C PRO A 110 -12.33 -11.59 8.79
N ARG A 111 -11.71 -10.95 9.76
CA ARG A 111 -11.36 -11.55 11.04
C ARG A 111 -12.52 -11.30 11.99
N ASP A 112 -12.66 -12.09 13.05
CA ASP A 112 -13.81 -12.15 13.97
C ASP A 112 -14.31 -10.83 14.60
N VAL A 113 -13.85 -9.69 14.14
CA VAL A 113 -14.15 -8.37 14.65
C VAL A 113 -14.62 -7.47 13.52
N SER A 114 -15.82 -6.97 13.65
CA SER A 114 -16.51 -5.91 12.89
C SER A 114 -16.43 -5.87 11.35
N VAL A 115 -17.44 -6.38 10.72
CA VAL A 115 -17.80 -6.03 9.33
C VAL A 115 -17.89 -4.49 9.22
N LEU A 116 -17.21 -3.89 8.25
CA LEU A 116 -17.29 -2.45 8.04
C LEU A 116 -18.76 -2.00 7.98
N PRO A 117 -19.12 -0.89 8.66
CA PRO A 117 -20.50 -0.44 8.73
C PRO A 117 -21.06 0.09 7.41
N PHE A 118 -20.24 0.09 6.37
CA PHE A 118 -20.57 0.54 5.03
C PHE A 118 -20.07 -0.44 3.98
N GLU A 119 -20.63 -0.34 2.79
CA GLU A 119 -20.19 -1.09 1.62
C GLU A 119 -19.96 -0.16 0.43
N MET A 120 -19.04 -0.52 -0.45
CA MET A 120 -18.84 0.16 -1.72
C MET A 120 -19.69 -0.46 -2.82
N VAL A 121 -20.34 0.39 -3.60
CA VAL A 121 -21.22 0.01 -4.70
C VAL A 121 -20.70 0.62 -5.98
N HIS A 122 -20.66 -0.17 -7.04
CA HIS A 122 -20.31 0.30 -8.36
C HIS A 122 -21.54 0.98 -8.99
N ARG A 123 -21.49 2.30 -9.17
CA ARG A 123 -22.62 3.12 -9.63
C ARG A 123 -23.18 2.65 -10.98
N THR A 124 -22.30 2.17 -11.88
CA THR A 124 -22.67 1.74 -13.23
C THR A 124 -23.64 0.56 -13.23
N CYS A 125 -23.45 -0.41 -12.33
CA CYS A 125 -24.31 -1.61 -12.28
C CYS A 125 -25.15 -1.71 -11.01
N GLY A 126 -24.95 -0.81 -10.03
CA GLY A 126 -25.68 -0.81 -8.76
C GLY A 126 -25.29 -1.95 -7.80
N GLN A 127 -24.33 -2.79 -8.17
CA GLN A 127 -23.92 -3.94 -7.36
C GLN A 127 -22.84 -3.56 -6.34
N ARG A 128 -22.80 -4.28 -5.21
CA ARG A 128 -21.65 -4.23 -4.28
C ARG A 128 -20.39 -4.56 -5.07
N ILE A 129 -19.30 -3.84 -4.81
CA ILE A 129 -18.05 -4.02 -5.54
C ILE A 129 -17.45 -5.39 -5.20
N SER A 130 -17.33 -6.21 -6.24
CA SER A 130 -16.40 -7.31 -6.39
C SER A 130 -15.54 -6.97 -7.59
N ALA A 131 -14.22 -7.02 -7.44
CA ALA A 131 -13.34 -6.48 -8.48
C ALA A 131 -12.03 -7.25 -8.57
N THR A 132 -11.60 -7.46 -9.80
CA THR A 132 -10.30 -8.05 -10.15
C THR A 132 -9.38 -6.96 -10.69
N TYR A 133 -8.11 -6.97 -10.26
CA TYR A 133 -7.09 -6.10 -10.81
C TYR A 133 -6.64 -6.62 -12.17
N ARG A 134 -6.83 -5.82 -13.21
CA ARG A 134 -6.64 -6.25 -14.61
C ARG A 134 -5.67 -5.33 -15.35
N CYS A 135 -4.92 -5.92 -16.26
CA CYS A 135 -4.10 -5.18 -17.23
C CYS A 135 -5.01 -4.31 -18.10
N THR A 136 -4.68 -3.02 -18.24
CA THR A 136 -5.48 -2.07 -19.04
C THR A 136 -5.40 -2.35 -20.53
N HIS A 137 -4.35 -3.06 -21.00
CA HIS A 137 -4.19 -3.41 -22.40
C HIS A 137 -5.05 -4.60 -22.80
N CYS A 138 -4.86 -5.77 -22.17
CA CYS A 138 -5.55 -7.00 -22.57
C CYS A 138 -6.76 -7.38 -21.71
N ARG A 139 -7.02 -6.66 -20.61
CA ARG A 139 -8.11 -6.88 -19.64
C ARG A 139 -8.03 -8.21 -18.86
N ASN A 140 -7.00 -9.01 -19.04
CA ASN A 140 -6.77 -10.20 -18.22
C ASN A 140 -6.25 -9.81 -16.81
N ALA A 141 -6.46 -10.71 -15.84
CA ALA A 141 -6.03 -10.49 -14.48
C ALA A 141 -4.50 -10.31 -14.39
N ALA A 142 -4.06 -9.28 -13.68
CA ALA A 142 -2.67 -9.04 -13.35
C ALA A 142 -2.37 -9.61 -11.96
N THR A 143 -1.78 -10.79 -11.93
CA THR A 143 -1.47 -11.59 -10.74
C THR A 143 0.04 -11.87 -10.67
N SER A 144 0.50 -12.40 -9.55
CA SER A 144 1.89 -12.83 -9.39
C SER A 144 2.34 -13.87 -10.45
N ARG A 145 1.41 -14.59 -11.06
CA ARG A 145 1.68 -15.60 -12.10
C ARG A 145 1.65 -15.05 -13.52
N THR A 146 1.04 -13.89 -13.72
CA THR A 146 0.87 -13.28 -15.05
C THR A 146 1.74 -12.03 -15.23
N VAL A 147 2.48 -11.64 -14.22
CA VAL A 147 3.38 -10.49 -14.24
C VAL A 147 4.80 -10.95 -13.95
N THR A 148 5.71 -10.64 -14.85
CA THR A 148 7.15 -10.82 -14.66
C THR A 148 7.81 -9.48 -14.36
N VAL A 149 8.88 -9.51 -13.57
CA VAL A 149 9.65 -8.33 -13.20
C VAL A 149 11.03 -8.42 -13.86
N GLU A 150 11.34 -7.43 -14.68
CA GLU A 150 12.64 -7.31 -15.34
C GLU A 150 13.37 -6.07 -14.82
N ARG A 151 14.65 -6.23 -14.47
CA ARG A 151 15.49 -5.10 -14.06
C ARG A 151 16.06 -4.40 -15.27
N THR A 152 15.88 -3.09 -15.35
CA THR A 152 16.41 -2.27 -16.46
C THR A 152 17.83 -1.80 -16.20
N GLN A 153 18.26 -1.79 -14.93
CA GLN A 153 19.57 -1.33 -14.49
C GLN A 153 19.93 -1.99 -13.16
N PRO A 154 21.21 -2.04 -12.79
CA PRO A 154 21.62 -2.45 -11.45
C PRO A 154 20.92 -1.59 -10.41
N LEU A 155 20.39 -2.24 -9.36
CA LEU A 155 19.74 -1.49 -8.28
C LEU A 155 20.77 -0.60 -7.61
N GLN A 156 20.45 0.67 -7.50
CA GLN A 156 21.19 1.59 -6.64
C GLN A 156 20.80 1.30 -5.19
N PHE A 157 21.74 1.48 -4.29
CA PHE A 157 21.51 1.28 -2.87
C PHE A 157 21.58 2.63 -2.17
N ASP A 158 20.54 2.97 -1.40
CA ASP A 158 20.54 4.17 -0.59
C ASP A 158 21.40 3.97 0.63
N GLY A 159 22.41 4.82 0.80
CA GLY A 159 23.24 4.85 2.00
C GLY A 159 22.54 5.35 3.28
N GLU A 160 21.23 5.50 3.26
CA GLU A 160 20.46 5.94 4.42
C GLU A 160 20.39 4.87 5.52
N PRO A 161 20.50 5.27 6.81
CA PRO A 161 20.48 4.34 7.93
C PRO A 161 19.19 3.54 7.99
N ARG A 162 19.35 2.24 8.20
CA ARG A 162 18.26 1.27 8.41
C ARG A 162 17.20 1.80 9.37
N ASP A 163 15.98 1.66 8.96
CA ASP A 163 14.74 2.12 9.54
C ASP A 163 14.65 2.02 11.08
N ARG A 164 14.74 3.15 11.75
CA ARG A 164 14.23 3.31 13.13
C ARG A 164 12.68 3.37 13.16
N LEU A 165 12.04 3.43 12.00
CA LEU A 165 10.58 3.58 11.86
C LEU A 165 9.82 2.30 12.22
N SER A 166 10.40 1.13 12.00
CA SER A 166 9.73 -0.17 12.18
C SER A 166 9.26 -0.45 13.62
N ARG A 167 10.05 -0.09 14.64
CA ARG A 167 9.68 -0.31 16.05
C ARG A 167 8.57 0.63 16.57
N ARG A 168 8.37 1.78 15.92
CA ARG A 168 7.29 2.72 16.28
C ARG A 168 5.95 2.30 15.69
N ASN A 169 5.96 1.56 14.58
CA ASN A 169 4.74 1.13 13.89
C ASN A 169 3.95 0.08 14.67
N ASP A 170 4.65 -0.85 15.34
CA ASP A 170 3.99 -1.89 16.16
C ASP A 170 3.28 -1.27 17.40
N ALA A 171 3.85 -0.21 17.98
CA ALA A 171 3.23 0.54 19.08
C ALA A 171 2.03 1.39 18.63
N ALA A 172 2.05 1.92 17.40
CA ALA A 172 0.96 2.71 16.85
C ALA A 172 -0.31 1.88 16.62
N VAL A 173 -0.14 0.62 16.19
CA VAL A 173 -1.24 -0.32 16.00
C VAL A 173 -1.95 -0.65 17.30
N THR A 174 -1.19 -0.77 18.40
CA THR A 174 -1.73 -1.10 19.73
C THR A 174 -2.47 0.11 20.36
N ALA A 175 -2.11 1.34 19.99
CA ALA A 175 -2.68 2.56 20.58
C ALA A 175 -4.01 3.02 19.94
N ALA A 176 -4.41 2.46 18.79
CA ALA A 176 -5.56 2.97 18.02
C ALA A 176 -6.93 2.51 18.53
N GLY A 177 -7.01 1.66 19.54
CA GLY A 177 -8.28 1.20 20.14
C GLY A 177 -9.19 0.37 19.20
N ASP A 178 -10.26 -0.20 19.74
CA ASP A 178 -11.11 -1.20 19.06
C ASP A 178 -11.81 -0.72 17.76
N ALA A 179 -12.10 0.56 17.61
CA ALA A 179 -12.81 1.10 16.44
C ALA A 179 -11.97 1.19 15.14
N GLY A 180 -10.66 0.99 15.24
CA GLY A 180 -9.72 1.05 14.10
C GLY A 180 -8.91 -0.23 13.88
N ALA A 181 -9.03 -1.22 14.75
CA ALA A 181 -8.11 -2.35 14.84
C ALA A 181 -7.97 -3.14 13.53
N GLU A 182 -9.01 -3.27 12.75
CA GLU A 182 -9.03 -4.09 11.53
C GLU A 182 -8.57 -3.36 10.29
N THR A 183 -9.00 -2.12 10.11
CA THR A 183 -8.41 -1.22 9.12
C THR A 183 -6.90 -1.07 9.39
N MET A 184 -6.51 -1.29 10.66
CA MET A 184 -5.13 -1.28 11.11
C MET A 184 -4.31 -2.49 10.64
N VAL A 185 -4.87 -3.68 10.41
CA VAL A 185 -4.06 -4.82 9.94
C VAL A 185 -3.57 -4.57 8.51
N ALA A 186 -4.45 -4.20 7.60
CA ALA A 186 -4.07 -3.86 6.23
C ALA A 186 -3.15 -2.62 6.20
N ALA A 187 -3.50 -1.55 6.95
CA ALA A 187 -2.66 -0.36 7.08
C ALA A 187 -1.31 -0.67 7.72
N SER A 188 -1.26 -1.57 8.70
CA SER A 188 -0.02 -2.04 9.35
C SER A 188 0.85 -2.87 8.41
N LEU A 189 0.25 -3.65 7.49
CA LEU A 189 1.01 -4.33 6.45
C LEU A 189 1.61 -3.33 5.47
N VAL A 190 0.79 -2.44 4.91
CA VAL A 190 1.27 -1.39 3.98
C VAL A 190 2.30 -0.50 4.67
N GLY A 191 2.07 -0.18 5.95
CA GLY A 191 2.98 0.62 6.77
C GLY A 191 4.29 -0.08 7.17
N ASP A 192 4.47 -1.36 6.86
CA ASP A 192 5.70 -2.10 7.16
C ASP A 192 6.48 -2.35 5.87
N ILE A 193 7.38 -1.43 5.53
CA ILE A 193 8.19 -1.47 4.30
C ILE A 193 8.86 -2.83 4.14
N ALA A 194 9.46 -3.37 5.20
CA ALA A 194 10.17 -4.64 5.14
C ALA A 194 9.23 -5.82 4.85
N CYS A 195 8.00 -5.84 5.41
CA CYS A 195 7.00 -6.85 5.07
C CYS A 195 6.64 -6.81 3.59
N ASN A 196 6.42 -5.61 3.04
CA ASN A 196 6.05 -5.45 1.63
C ASN A 196 7.19 -5.86 0.69
N GLU A 197 8.43 -5.50 1.00
CA GLU A 197 9.59 -5.89 0.20
C GLU A 197 9.86 -7.40 0.25
N ILE A 198 9.71 -8.02 1.41
CA ILE A 198 9.82 -9.47 1.58
C ILE A 198 8.74 -10.18 0.77
N LEU A 199 7.48 -9.76 0.86
CA LEU A 199 6.39 -10.31 0.05
C LEU A 199 6.65 -10.14 -1.44
N TYR A 200 7.06 -8.95 -1.88
CA TYR A 200 7.37 -8.68 -3.28
C TYR A 200 8.49 -9.57 -3.81
N ALA A 201 9.54 -9.79 -3.01
CA ALA A 201 10.61 -10.72 -3.35
C ALA A 201 10.14 -12.19 -3.42
N LEU A 202 9.27 -12.61 -2.49
CA LEU A 202 8.73 -13.96 -2.44
C LEU A 202 7.74 -14.27 -3.57
N PHE A 203 7.04 -13.27 -4.10
CA PHE A 203 6.19 -13.44 -5.29
C PHE A 203 6.99 -13.81 -6.54
N GLN A 204 8.25 -13.45 -6.60
CA GLN A 204 9.11 -13.79 -7.73
C GLN A 204 9.64 -15.23 -7.65
N SER A 205 9.96 -15.71 -6.44
CA SER A 205 10.37 -17.09 -6.18
C SER A 205 10.46 -17.39 -4.69
N GLY A 206 10.28 -18.64 -4.29
CA GLY A 206 10.58 -19.09 -2.92
C GLY A 206 12.06 -18.88 -2.59
N ARG A 207 12.36 -18.42 -1.37
CA ARG A 207 13.71 -18.01 -0.98
C ARG A 207 14.10 -18.47 0.42
N HIS A 208 15.40 -18.64 0.60
CA HIS A 208 16.00 -18.83 1.92
C HIS A 208 16.05 -17.52 2.71
N LEU A 209 15.94 -17.60 4.02
CA LEU A 209 16.01 -16.44 4.92
C LEU A 209 17.27 -15.58 4.68
N THR A 210 18.43 -16.22 4.48
CA THR A 210 19.69 -15.52 4.23
C THR A 210 19.69 -14.78 2.88
N ALA A 211 19.13 -15.39 1.84
CA ALA A 211 19.01 -14.77 0.53
C ALA A 211 18.09 -13.54 0.55
N ILE A 212 16.96 -13.63 1.28
CA ILE A 212 16.07 -12.46 1.49
C ILE A 212 16.82 -11.34 2.20
N ALA A 213 17.58 -11.67 3.26
CA ALA A 213 18.33 -10.70 4.04
C ALA A 213 19.41 -9.99 3.20
N GLU A 214 20.12 -10.75 2.36
CA GLU A 214 21.16 -10.24 1.46
C GLU A 214 20.58 -9.38 0.35
N ASP A 215 19.52 -9.85 -0.32
CA ASP A 215 18.91 -9.16 -1.46
C ASP A 215 18.27 -7.82 -1.05
N LEU A 216 17.71 -7.76 0.15
CA LEU A 216 17.02 -6.56 0.66
C LEU A 216 17.89 -5.71 1.58
N ASP A 217 19.14 -6.11 1.83
CA ASP A 217 20.05 -5.51 2.82
C ASP A 217 19.37 -5.33 4.20
N LEU A 218 18.68 -6.37 4.65
CA LEU A 218 18.01 -6.39 5.95
C LEU A 218 18.77 -7.29 6.95
N GLY A 219 18.75 -6.92 8.22
CA GLY A 219 19.27 -7.78 9.28
C GLY A 219 18.44 -9.07 9.40
N LEU A 220 19.11 -10.22 9.63
CA LEU A 220 18.45 -11.54 9.76
C LEU A 220 17.33 -11.55 10.82
N SER A 221 17.50 -10.83 11.95
CA SER A 221 16.48 -10.71 12.98
C SER A 221 15.23 -9.96 12.49
N VAL A 222 15.41 -8.94 11.64
CA VAL A 222 14.30 -8.19 11.03
C VAL A 222 13.54 -9.08 10.08
N VAL A 223 14.26 -9.75 9.15
CA VAL A 223 13.65 -10.67 8.18
C VAL A 223 12.86 -11.77 8.89
N ARG A 224 13.45 -12.41 9.92
CA ARG A 224 12.78 -13.45 10.70
C ARG A 224 11.51 -12.95 11.36
N GLY A 225 11.55 -11.79 12.02
CA GLY A 225 10.37 -11.21 12.67
C GLY A 225 9.27 -10.85 11.67
N ARG A 226 9.61 -10.41 10.47
CA ARG A 226 8.64 -10.08 9.41
C ARG A 226 8.06 -11.33 8.74
N LEU A 227 8.87 -12.34 8.49
CA LEU A 227 8.38 -13.64 8.02
C LEU A 227 7.42 -14.29 9.01
N GLU A 228 7.72 -14.22 10.32
CA GLU A 228 6.83 -14.70 11.35
C GLU A 228 5.48 -13.95 11.36
N LYS A 229 5.51 -12.61 11.26
CA LYS A 229 4.29 -11.79 11.10
C LYS A 229 3.48 -12.22 9.86
N LEU A 230 4.13 -12.41 8.72
CA LEU A 230 3.49 -12.82 7.47
C LEU A 230 2.91 -14.26 7.55
N ARG A 231 3.57 -15.16 8.27
CA ARG A 231 3.06 -16.52 8.55
C ARG A 231 1.81 -16.48 9.42
N HIS A 232 1.79 -15.69 10.49
CA HIS A 232 0.61 -15.51 11.34
C HIS A 232 -0.59 -14.93 10.57
N LEU A 233 -0.33 -14.13 9.54
CA LEU A 233 -1.36 -13.62 8.64
C LEU A 233 -1.81 -14.64 7.58
N GLY A 234 -1.14 -15.79 7.48
CA GLY A 234 -1.42 -16.82 6.49
C GLY A 234 -1.03 -16.40 5.06
N LEU A 235 -0.05 -15.51 4.92
CA LEU A 235 0.44 -15.03 3.62
C LEU A 235 1.67 -15.80 3.14
N VAL A 236 2.44 -16.36 4.06
CA VAL A 236 3.69 -17.06 3.79
C VAL A 236 3.72 -18.37 4.54
N GLU A 237 4.26 -19.38 3.92
CA GLU A 237 4.58 -20.67 4.54
C GLU A 237 6.08 -20.88 4.64
N GLU A 238 6.48 -21.75 5.57
CA GLU A 238 7.83 -22.22 5.74
C GLU A 238 7.89 -23.69 5.39
N SER A 239 8.81 -24.06 4.53
CA SER A 239 9.13 -25.43 4.17
C SER A 239 10.63 -25.70 4.37
N ARG A 240 11.06 -26.93 4.16
CA ARG A 240 12.48 -27.29 4.24
C ARG A 240 12.97 -27.83 2.89
N ASP A 241 14.09 -27.29 2.46
CA ASP A 241 14.89 -27.85 1.39
C ASP A 241 16.23 -28.33 1.99
N GLY A 242 16.32 -29.64 2.23
CA GLY A 242 17.43 -30.25 2.99
C GLY A 242 17.51 -29.67 4.43
N ARG A 243 18.62 -29.01 4.74
CA ARG A 243 18.84 -28.34 6.04
C ARG A 243 18.42 -26.87 6.09
N LYS A 244 18.01 -26.30 4.98
CA LYS A 244 17.69 -24.88 4.87
C LYS A 244 16.17 -24.66 4.93
N GLN A 245 15.78 -23.58 5.60
CA GLN A 245 14.41 -23.09 5.60
C GLN A 245 14.15 -22.27 4.34
N VAL A 246 13.07 -22.60 3.63
CA VAL A 246 12.59 -21.91 2.43
C VAL A 246 11.23 -21.32 2.75
N TYR A 247 11.04 -20.07 2.36
CA TYR A 247 9.78 -19.34 2.50
C TYR A 247 9.15 -19.14 1.14
N SER A 248 7.84 -19.37 1.04
CA SER A 248 7.04 -19.19 -0.17
C SER A 248 5.70 -18.53 0.16
N VAL A 249 5.10 -17.88 -0.83
CA VAL A 249 3.78 -17.26 -0.67
C VAL A 249 2.69 -18.32 -0.70
N LEU A 250 1.68 -18.15 0.15
CA LEU A 250 0.45 -18.93 0.11
C LEU A 250 -0.56 -18.29 -0.88
N PRO A 251 -1.55 -19.04 -1.38
CA PRO A 251 -2.57 -18.52 -2.31
C PRO A 251 -3.27 -17.25 -1.81
N LYS A 252 -3.47 -17.12 -0.50
CA LYS A 252 -4.03 -15.91 0.13
C LYS A 252 -3.20 -14.66 -0.12
N ALA A 253 -1.89 -14.77 -0.30
CA ALA A 253 -1.03 -13.63 -0.62
C ALA A 253 -1.33 -13.06 -2.01
N ASP A 254 -1.83 -13.86 -2.95
CA ASP A 254 -2.22 -13.38 -4.28
C ASP A 254 -3.29 -12.27 -4.21
N GLU A 255 -4.15 -12.27 -3.18
CA GLU A 255 -5.11 -11.20 -2.93
C GLU A 255 -4.44 -9.88 -2.52
N PHE A 256 -3.23 -9.95 -1.98
CA PHE A 256 -2.44 -8.79 -1.58
C PHE A 256 -1.53 -8.28 -2.72
N TYR A 257 -1.27 -9.11 -3.72
CA TYR A 257 -0.38 -8.77 -4.84
C TYR A 257 -0.81 -7.50 -5.60
N PRO A 258 -2.12 -7.27 -5.91
CA PRO A 258 -2.58 -6.05 -6.56
C PRO A 258 -2.21 -4.76 -5.82
N LEU A 259 -2.15 -4.80 -4.48
CA LEU A 259 -1.73 -3.66 -3.67
C LEU A 259 -0.26 -3.31 -3.93
N LEU A 260 0.64 -4.29 -3.88
CA LEU A 260 2.06 -4.06 -4.15
C LEU A 260 2.30 -3.59 -5.58
N LEU A 261 1.57 -4.18 -6.53
CA LEU A 261 1.67 -3.84 -7.93
C LEU A 261 1.18 -2.40 -8.20
N SER A 262 0.05 -1.99 -7.60
CA SER A 262 -0.48 -0.63 -7.74
C SER A 262 0.40 0.43 -7.06
N ILE A 263 1.00 0.12 -5.90
CA ILE A 263 1.96 0.99 -5.23
C ILE A 263 3.24 1.14 -6.06
N ALA A 264 3.74 0.04 -6.64
CA ALA A 264 4.94 0.07 -7.48
C ALA A 264 4.71 0.88 -8.77
N ASP A 265 3.56 0.68 -9.44
CA ASP A 265 3.16 1.43 -10.62
C ASP A 265 2.96 2.94 -10.31
N TRP A 266 2.36 3.26 -9.15
CA TRP A 266 2.28 4.64 -8.68
C TRP A 266 3.68 5.22 -8.40
N GLY A 267 4.58 4.44 -7.81
CA GLY A 267 5.97 4.82 -7.57
C GLY A 267 6.73 5.12 -8.86
N ASP A 268 6.48 4.35 -9.93
CA ASP A 268 7.07 4.62 -11.24
C ASP A 268 6.69 5.99 -11.78
N ARG A 269 5.44 6.40 -11.59
CA ARG A 269 4.94 7.69 -12.08
C ARG A 269 5.35 8.90 -11.23
N TRP A 270 5.44 8.71 -9.91
CA TRP A 270 5.50 9.83 -8.97
C TRP A 270 6.77 9.90 -8.12
N CYS A 271 7.59 8.84 -8.12
CA CYS A 271 8.73 8.75 -7.19
C CYS A 271 10.08 8.54 -7.89
N ASN A 272 10.15 8.68 -9.21
CA ASN A 272 11.38 8.47 -9.98
C ASN A 272 11.94 9.77 -10.59
N ASP A 273 11.44 10.94 -10.21
CA ASP A 273 11.91 12.25 -10.69
C ASP A 273 12.03 12.31 -12.23
N GLY A 274 11.08 11.70 -12.95
CA GLY A 274 11.07 11.61 -14.41
C GLY A 274 12.07 10.61 -15.00
N GLN A 275 12.84 9.89 -14.17
CA GLN A 275 13.75 8.84 -14.64
C GLN A 275 13.00 7.54 -14.95
N PRO A 276 13.49 6.71 -15.87
CA PRO A 276 12.93 5.38 -16.13
C PRO A 276 12.91 4.54 -14.85
N PRO A 277 11.86 3.72 -14.64
CA PRO A 277 11.79 2.86 -13.47
C PRO A 277 12.93 1.82 -13.48
N PRO A 278 13.50 1.50 -12.32
CA PRO A 278 14.59 0.52 -12.21
C PRO A 278 14.13 -0.92 -12.49
N GLU A 279 12.84 -1.16 -12.46
CA GLU A 279 12.20 -2.45 -12.73
C GLU A 279 10.99 -2.25 -13.65
N LEU A 280 10.90 -3.07 -14.69
CA LEU A 280 9.72 -3.17 -15.56
C LEU A 280 8.86 -4.35 -15.09
N ARG A 281 7.59 -4.12 -14.97
CA ARG A 281 6.60 -5.15 -14.71
C ARG A 281 5.85 -5.43 -16.00
N ILE A 282 6.08 -6.64 -16.56
CA ILE A 282 5.56 -7.05 -17.87
C ILE A 282 4.45 -8.07 -17.64
N HIS A 283 3.28 -7.78 -18.19
CA HIS A 283 2.16 -8.71 -18.16
C HIS A 283 2.35 -9.81 -19.22
N ALA A 284 1.72 -10.97 -19.03
CA ALA A 284 1.78 -12.10 -19.95
C ALA A 284 1.36 -11.79 -21.40
N CYS A 285 0.72 -10.63 -21.64
CA CYS A 285 0.44 -10.15 -22.99
C CYS A 285 1.62 -9.42 -23.68
N GLY A 286 2.75 -9.29 -22.99
CA GLY A 286 3.94 -8.61 -23.50
C GLY A 286 4.01 -7.10 -23.19
N GLU A 287 2.95 -6.50 -22.69
CA GLU A 287 2.88 -5.06 -22.40
C GLU A 287 3.27 -4.75 -20.96
N LEU A 288 3.76 -3.54 -20.74
CA LEU A 288 3.99 -3.03 -19.38
C LEU A 288 2.67 -3.05 -18.59
N VAL A 289 2.73 -3.59 -17.38
CA VAL A 289 1.57 -3.61 -16.50
C VAL A 289 1.20 -2.19 -16.13
N ARG A 290 0.07 -1.76 -16.61
CA ARG A 290 -0.73 -0.68 -16.07
C ARG A 290 -2.05 -1.31 -15.68
N GLY A 291 -2.22 -1.56 -14.38
CA GLY A 291 -3.40 -2.27 -13.91
C GLY A 291 -4.42 -1.31 -13.31
N ARG A 292 -5.67 -1.72 -13.38
CA ARG A 292 -6.80 -1.06 -12.69
C ARG A 292 -7.79 -2.11 -12.21
N PHE A 293 -8.57 -1.77 -11.20
CA PHE A 293 -9.68 -2.61 -10.78
C PHE A 293 -10.82 -2.56 -11.79
N CYS A 294 -11.32 -3.73 -12.12
CA CYS A 294 -12.44 -3.94 -13.01
C CYS A 294 -13.56 -4.66 -12.24
N CYS A 295 -14.77 -4.13 -12.29
CA CYS A 295 -15.94 -4.73 -11.65
C CYS A 295 -16.24 -6.11 -12.26
N ASP A 296 -16.33 -7.14 -11.42
CA ASP A 296 -16.60 -8.51 -11.88
C ASP A 296 -18.04 -8.71 -12.38
N HIS A 297 -18.98 -7.83 -11.98
CA HIS A 297 -20.37 -7.91 -12.41
C HIS A 297 -20.60 -7.34 -13.80
N CYS A 298 -20.01 -6.18 -14.14
CA CYS A 298 -20.30 -5.49 -15.38
C CYS A 298 -19.10 -5.26 -16.29
N GLY A 299 -17.89 -5.62 -15.86
CA GLY A 299 -16.65 -5.40 -16.60
C GLY A 299 -16.22 -3.93 -16.71
N GLY A 300 -16.92 -3.00 -16.06
CA GLY A 300 -16.53 -1.57 -16.02
C GLY A 300 -15.33 -1.32 -15.13
N TRP A 301 -14.51 -0.33 -15.48
CA TRP A 301 -13.38 0.09 -14.63
C TRP A 301 -13.90 0.77 -13.37
N ILE A 302 -13.27 0.45 -12.25
CA ILE A 302 -13.55 1.09 -10.97
C ILE A 302 -12.70 2.34 -10.87
N SER A 303 -13.36 3.46 -10.66
CA SER A 303 -12.76 4.76 -10.40
C SER A 303 -13.59 5.49 -9.34
N ARG A 304 -13.06 6.58 -8.83
CA ARG A 304 -13.76 7.39 -7.84
C ARG A 304 -15.15 7.79 -8.30
N ASP A 305 -15.32 8.17 -9.57
CA ASP A 305 -16.58 8.65 -10.11
C ASP A 305 -17.62 7.52 -10.26
N THR A 306 -17.14 6.27 -10.35
CA THR A 306 -17.99 5.08 -10.50
C THR A 306 -18.26 4.36 -9.17
N VAL A 307 -17.74 4.86 -8.04
CA VAL A 307 -17.93 4.28 -6.71
C VAL A 307 -18.85 5.15 -5.86
N SER A 308 -19.74 4.53 -5.13
CA SER A 308 -20.49 5.15 -4.03
C SER A 308 -20.35 4.31 -2.77
N ILE A 309 -20.43 4.97 -1.63
CA ILE A 309 -20.43 4.33 -0.31
C ILE A 309 -21.85 4.40 0.23
N ARG A 310 -22.39 3.28 0.70
CA ARG A 310 -23.68 3.24 1.38
C ARG A 310 -23.57 2.52 2.72
N PRO A 311 -24.42 2.85 3.71
CA PRO A 311 -24.49 2.09 4.95
C PRO A 311 -24.83 0.64 4.65
N ARG A 312 -24.19 -0.28 5.36
CA ARG A 312 -24.56 -1.69 5.31
C ARG A 312 -25.88 -1.90 6.09
N ALA A 313 -26.72 -2.80 5.63
CA ALA A 313 -27.98 -3.10 6.30
C ALA A 313 -27.72 -3.49 7.77
N GLY A 314 -28.37 -2.82 8.70
CA GLY A 314 -28.20 -3.02 10.15
C GLY A 314 -27.10 -2.19 10.81
N ALA A 315 -26.35 -1.37 10.06
CA ALA A 315 -25.36 -0.47 10.65
C ALA A 315 -26.04 0.80 11.22
N THR A 316 -25.66 1.18 12.43
CA THR A 316 -26.20 2.36 13.13
C THR A 316 -25.46 3.66 12.83
N THR A 317 -24.37 3.60 12.07
CA THR A 317 -23.53 4.76 11.73
C THR A 317 -23.81 5.26 10.31
N ALA A 318 -23.91 6.59 10.14
CA ALA A 318 -24.04 7.21 8.82
C ALA A 318 -22.80 6.90 7.95
N ALA A 319 -23.03 6.53 6.69
CA ALA A 319 -21.92 6.35 5.74
C ALA A 319 -21.16 7.67 5.53
N PRO A 320 -19.83 7.64 5.39
CA PRO A 320 -19.07 8.82 5.04
C PRO A 320 -19.50 9.31 3.65
N ALA A 321 -19.78 10.62 3.54
CA ALA A 321 -20.03 11.23 2.25
C ALA A 321 -18.73 11.30 1.45
N MET A 322 -18.63 10.62 0.32
CA MET A 322 -17.57 10.89 -0.66
C MET A 322 -17.83 12.29 -1.23
N THR A 323 -17.01 13.25 -0.84
CA THR A 323 -17.12 14.60 -1.38
C THR A 323 -16.61 14.61 -2.82
N ASP A 324 -17.30 15.32 -3.69
CA ASP A 324 -16.83 15.63 -5.03
C ASP A 324 -15.44 16.29 -4.94
N GLY A 325 -14.49 15.80 -5.73
CA GLY A 325 -13.14 16.35 -5.77
C GLY A 325 -13.16 17.74 -6.39
N PRO A 326 -12.09 18.52 -6.21
CA PRO A 326 -11.95 19.75 -6.95
C PRO A 326 -11.97 19.42 -8.45
N GLU A 327 -12.69 20.24 -9.21
CA GLU A 327 -12.51 20.29 -10.65
C GLU A 327 -11.02 20.48 -10.93
N LEU A 328 -10.46 19.58 -11.73
CA LEU A 328 -9.07 19.69 -12.18
C LEU A 328 -8.98 20.98 -13.01
N GLN A 329 -8.39 22.02 -12.44
CA GLN A 329 -7.89 23.17 -13.18
C GLN A 329 -6.52 22.89 -13.73
#